data_f37dd42b856353f6f3a0a3edfaa08929
#
_entry.id   f37dd42b856353f6f3a0a3edfaa08929
#
_cell.length_a   1.000
_cell.length_b   1.000
_cell.length_c   1.000
_cell.angle_alpha   90.00
_cell.angle_beta   90.00
_cell.angle_gamma   90.00
#
_symmetry.space_group_name_H-M   'P 1'
#
loop_
_entity.id
_entity.type
_entity.pdbx_description
1 polymer ?
#
loop_
_entity_poly.entity_id
_entity_poly.type
_entity_poly.pdbx_seq_one_letter_code
_entity_poly.pdbx_strand_id
1 'polypeptide(L)'
;MWVISNLTIIMNLFDQVSEDIKKAMLARDTVALEALRGIKKEFLEAKTAKGSDGTLPDDKAMAILAKMIKQRKESADIYTQQNRPELAAEENAQAEVIARYMPKALTDQELTEVLRDIIARVGATSPKEMGKVMGVASKELAGRADGRVISARVRELLAAI
;
A
#
# COMPACT_ATOMS: atom_id res chain seq x y z
N MET A 1 14.97 25.89 -4.66
CA MET A 1 13.95 25.29 -3.79
C MET A 1 13.26 24.06 -4.39
N TRP A 2 13.02 24.04 -5.66
CA TRP A 2 12.44 22.91 -6.37
C TRP A 2 13.33 21.67 -6.42
N VAL A 3 14.64 21.86 -6.44
CA VAL A 3 15.64 20.79 -6.55
C VAL A 3 15.70 19.91 -5.29
N ILE A 4 15.38 20.47 -4.12
CA ILE A 4 15.42 19.75 -2.85
C ILE A 4 14.23 18.80 -2.71
N SER A 5 13.07 19.19 -3.22
CA SER A 5 11.88 18.32 -3.22
C SER A 5 12.04 17.10 -4.13
N ASN A 6 12.79 17.25 -5.22
CA ASN A 6 13.06 16.15 -6.14
C ASN A 6 14.11 15.17 -5.61
N LEU A 7 15.04 15.62 -4.78
CA LEU A 7 16.04 14.74 -4.16
C LEU A 7 15.42 13.76 -3.15
N THR A 8 14.33 14.17 -2.49
CA THR A 8 13.60 13.29 -1.56
C THR A 8 12.82 12.20 -2.30
N ILE A 9 12.46 12.43 -3.56
CA ILE A 9 11.73 11.47 -4.41
C ILE A 9 12.67 10.39 -4.99
N ILE A 10 13.98 10.65 -5.05
CA ILE A 10 14.98 9.75 -5.65
C ILE A 10 15.37 8.62 -4.71
N MET A 11 15.13 8.76 -3.39
CA MET A 11 15.42 7.72 -2.42
C MET A 11 14.36 6.61 -2.54
N ASN A 12 14.78 5.43 -2.98
CA ASN A 12 13.85 4.32 -3.11
C ASN A 12 13.41 3.80 -1.74
N LEU A 13 12.31 3.07 -1.69
CA LEU A 13 11.73 2.57 -0.44
C LEU A 13 12.69 1.67 0.34
N PHE A 14 13.50 0.88 -0.34
CA PHE A 14 14.48 0.02 0.31
C PHE A 14 15.50 0.83 1.12
N ASP A 15 16.03 1.88 0.53
CA ASP A 15 17.01 2.76 1.19
C ASP A 15 16.35 3.53 2.34
N GLN A 16 15.13 4.00 2.14
CA GLN A 16 14.36 4.70 3.16
C GLN A 16 14.10 3.81 4.38
N VAL A 17 13.70 2.58 4.18
CA VAL A 17 13.51 1.60 5.25
C VAL A 17 14.83 1.34 5.99
N SER A 18 15.95 1.23 5.26
CA SER A 18 17.28 1.02 5.86
C SER A 18 17.69 2.18 6.75
N GLU A 19 17.43 3.42 6.35
CA GLU A 19 17.67 4.61 7.16
C GLU A 19 16.76 4.65 8.40
N ASP A 20 15.50 4.30 8.24
CA ASP A 20 14.52 4.30 9.33
C ASP A 20 14.83 3.22 10.37
N ILE A 21 15.43 2.10 9.97
CA ILE A 21 15.96 1.09 10.92
C ILE A 21 17.00 1.70 11.84
N LYS A 22 17.93 2.48 11.31
CA LYS A 22 18.95 3.17 12.11
C LYS A 22 18.32 4.13 13.11
N LYS A 23 17.34 4.89 12.66
CA LYS A 23 16.59 5.82 13.53
C LYS A 23 15.84 5.10 14.64
N ALA A 24 15.18 3.99 14.32
CA ALA A 24 14.46 3.18 15.30
C ALA A 24 15.40 2.56 16.33
N MET A 25 16.60 2.14 15.92
CA MET A 25 17.63 1.64 16.83
C MET A 25 18.08 2.73 17.81
N LEU A 26 18.35 3.92 17.32
CA LEU A 26 18.76 5.06 18.14
C LEU A 26 17.67 5.49 19.12
N ALA A 27 16.40 5.46 18.66
CA ALA A 27 15.25 5.79 19.48
C ALA A 27 14.82 4.66 20.45
N ARG A 28 15.42 3.49 20.33
CA ARG A 28 15.04 2.27 21.07
C ARG A 28 13.56 1.90 20.87
N ASP A 29 13.04 2.19 19.70
CA ASP A 29 11.67 1.85 19.31
C ASP A 29 11.63 0.40 18.81
N THR A 30 11.37 -0.52 19.71
CA THR A 30 11.40 -1.96 19.43
C THR A 30 10.30 -2.38 18.46
N VAL A 31 9.11 -1.80 18.55
CA VAL A 31 7.99 -2.10 17.63
C VAL A 31 8.33 -1.67 16.22
N ALA A 32 8.79 -0.44 16.05
CA ALA A 32 9.21 0.07 14.75
C ALA A 32 10.37 -0.77 14.19
N LEU A 33 11.33 -1.11 15.02
CA LEU A 33 12.50 -1.88 14.60
C LEU A 33 12.12 -3.27 14.07
N GLU A 34 11.21 -3.98 14.75
CA GLU A 34 10.72 -5.27 14.30
C GLU A 34 9.97 -5.17 12.97
N ALA A 35 9.04 -4.22 12.87
CA ALA A 35 8.28 -3.99 11.64
C ALA A 35 9.19 -3.65 10.46
N LEU A 36 10.15 -2.76 10.66
CA LEU A 36 11.09 -2.32 9.62
C LEU A 36 12.04 -3.44 9.19
N ARG A 37 12.51 -4.25 10.10
CA ARG A 37 13.32 -5.43 9.76
C ARG A 37 12.54 -6.44 8.95
N GLY A 38 11.26 -6.62 9.28
CA GLY A 38 10.35 -7.45 8.49
C GLY A 38 10.19 -6.94 7.07
N ILE A 39 9.99 -5.64 6.88
CA ILE A 39 9.92 -5.00 5.56
C ILE A 39 11.22 -5.24 4.78
N LYS A 40 12.36 -4.96 5.41
CA LYS A 40 13.67 -5.12 4.75
C LYS A 40 13.91 -6.55 4.31
N LYS A 41 13.53 -7.52 5.13
CA LYS A 41 13.61 -8.94 4.80
C LYS A 41 12.80 -9.27 3.54
N GLU A 42 11.53 -8.88 3.51
CA GLU A 42 10.65 -9.12 2.37
C GLU A 42 11.17 -8.44 1.10
N PHE A 43 11.67 -7.23 1.22
CA PHE A 43 12.26 -6.50 0.10
C PHE A 43 13.53 -7.18 -0.43
N LEU A 44 14.39 -7.67 0.46
CA LEU A 44 15.59 -8.42 0.07
C LEU A 44 15.24 -9.73 -0.63
N GLU A 45 14.29 -10.46 -0.12
CA GLU A 45 13.81 -11.70 -0.74
C GLU A 45 13.28 -11.44 -2.14
N ALA A 46 12.51 -10.36 -2.33
CA ALA A 46 12.01 -9.98 -3.65
C ALA A 46 13.12 -9.56 -4.61
N LYS A 47 14.13 -8.82 -4.13
CA LYS A 47 15.28 -8.39 -4.94
C LYS A 47 16.17 -9.54 -5.37
N THR A 48 16.26 -10.58 -4.54
CA THR A 48 17.16 -11.73 -4.77
C THR A 48 16.41 -12.97 -5.26
N ALA A 49 15.12 -12.90 -5.48
CA ALA A 49 14.31 -13.99 -6.00
C ALA A 49 14.80 -14.43 -7.38
N LYS A 50 14.64 -15.72 -7.67
CA LYS A 50 15.01 -16.29 -8.97
C LYS A 50 14.25 -15.58 -10.09
N GLY A 51 14.97 -15.07 -11.07
CA GLY A 51 14.40 -14.29 -12.17
C GLY A 51 14.30 -12.79 -11.90
N SER A 52 14.68 -12.32 -10.71
CA SER A 52 14.79 -10.89 -10.43
C SER A 52 16.02 -10.29 -11.10
N ASP A 53 15.93 -9.04 -11.52
CA ASP A 53 17.06 -8.27 -12.03
C ASP A 53 17.88 -7.57 -10.94
N GLY A 54 17.58 -7.85 -9.67
CA GLY A 54 18.23 -7.23 -8.51
C GLY A 54 17.65 -5.88 -8.11
N THR A 55 16.61 -5.41 -8.79
CA THR A 55 15.90 -4.18 -8.45
C THR A 55 14.56 -4.48 -7.78
N LEU A 56 14.01 -3.50 -7.08
CA LEU A 56 12.69 -3.55 -6.49
C LEU A 56 11.93 -2.29 -6.91
N PRO A 57 11.14 -2.36 -8.00
CA PRO A 57 10.30 -1.24 -8.41
C PRO A 57 9.30 -0.85 -7.32
N ASP A 58 8.94 0.42 -7.25
CA ASP A 58 8.03 0.94 -6.22
C ASP A 58 6.66 0.26 -6.21
N ASP A 59 6.11 -0.10 -7.37
CA ASP A 59 4.85 -0.83 -7.45
C ASP A 59 4.91 -2.21 -6.78
N LYS A 60 6.01 -2.93 -6.96
CA LYS A 60 6.25 -4.22 -6.29
C LYS A 60 6.48 -4.04 -4.80
N ALA A 61 7.24 -3.02 -4.41
CA ALA A 61 7.46 -2.69 -3.00
C ALA A 61 6.13 -2.37 -2.31
N MET A 62 5.27 -1.57 -2.94
CA MET A 62 3.94 -1.25 -2.43
C MET A 62 3.04 -2.48 -2.28
N ALA A 63 3.07 -3.39 -3.23
CA ALA A 63 2.32 -4.65 -3.14
C ALA A 63 2.78 -5.52 -1.96
N ILE A 64 4.08 -5.57 -1.70
CA ILE A 64 4.65 -6.28 -0.54
C ILE A 64 4.16 -5.64 0.76
N LEU A 65 4.24 -4.32 0.88
CA LEU A 65 3.77 -3.59 2.06
C LEU A 65 2.28 -3.80 2.32
N ALA A 66 1.46 -3.72 1.28
CA ALA A 66 0.01 -3.96 1.39
C ALA A 66 -0.30 -5.37 1.90
N LYS A 67 0.40 -6.37 1.40
CA LYS A 67 0.27 -7.76 1.86
C LYS A 67 0.68 -7.91 3.31
N MET A 68 1.79 -7.31 3.73
CA MET A 68 2.26 -7.34 5.11
C MET A 68 1.25 -6.71 6.06
N ILE A 69 0.68 -5.55 5.70
CA ILE A 69 -0.35 -4.88 6.50
C ILE A 69 -1.58 -5.79 6.67
N LYS A 70 -2.02 -6.39 5.58
CA LYS A 70 -3.16 -7.31 5.60
C LYS A 70 -2.92 -8.50 6.52
N GLN A 71 -1.75 -9.12 6.42
CA GLN A 71 -1.38 -10.26 7.27
C GLN A 71 -1.33 -9.88 8.75
N ARG A 72 -0.80 -8.68 9.09
CA ARG A 72 -0.77 -8.19 10.47
C ARG A 72 -2.17 -7.97 11.02
N LYS A 73 -3.06 -7.37 10.24
CA LYS A 73 -4.45 -7.13 10.65
C LYS A 73 -5.22 -8.44 10.83
N GLU A 74 -5.04 -9.39 9.94
CA GLU A 74 -5.65 -10.73 10.07
C GLU A 74 -5.17 -11.44 11.34
N SER A 75 -3.87 -11.36 11.64
CA SER A 75 -3.31 -11.91 12.87
C SER A 75 -3.90 -11.21 14.12
N ALA A 76 -4.04 -9.88 14.07
CA ALA A 76 -4.64 -9.13 15.16
C ALA A 76 -6.10 -9.55 15.42
N ASP A 77 -6.87 -9.79 14.36
CA ASP A 77 -8.24 -10.26 14.48
C ASP A 77 -8.31 -11.65 15.12
N ILE A 78 -7.42 -12.56 14.73
CA ILE A 78 -7.32 -13.90 15.30
C ILE A 78 -6.97 -13.81 16.80
N TYR A 79 -6.00 -12.98 17.17
CA TYR A 79 -5.65 -12.79 18.58
C TYR A 79 -6.79 -12.19 19.39
N THR A 80 -7.54 -11.28 18.81
CA THR A 80 -8.73 -10.71 19.45
C THR A 80 -9.78 -11.80 19.71
N GLN A 81 -10.02 -12.67 18.74
CA GLN A 81 -10.95 -13.80 18.88
C GLN A 81 -10.48 -14.82 19.93
N GLN A 82 -9.18 -14.97 20.09
CA GLN A 82 -8.57 -15.85 21.10
C GLN A 82 -8.44 -15.19 22.47
N ASN A 83 -9.00 -14.00 22.66
CA ASN A 83 -8.90 -13.22 23.88
C ASN A 83 -7.46 -12.90 24.30
N ARG A 84 -6.63 -12.54 23.29
CA ARG A 84 -5.23 -12.13 23.48
C ARG A 84 -5.03 -10.69 23.01
N PRO A 85 -5.63 -9.70 23.71
CA PRO A 85 -5.62 -8.30 23.27
C PRO A 85 -4.22 -7.69 23.21
N GLU A 86 -3.29 -8.12 24.04
CA GLU A 86 -1.90 -7.66 24.02
C GLU A 86 -1.20 -8.02 22.72
N LEU A 87 -1.40 -9.23 22.22
CA LEU A 87 -0.81 -9.69 20.95
C LEU A 87 -1.49 -9.00 19.75
N ALA A 88 -2.80 -8.80 19.83
CA ALA A 88 -3.52 -8.04 18.80
C ALA A 88 -3.01 -6.60 18.71
N ALA A 89 -2.74 -5.95 19.85
CA ALA A 89 -2.21 -4.60 19.89
C ALA A 89 -0.81 -4.52 19.25
N GLU A 90 0.07 -5.49 19.49
CA GLU A 90 1.38 -5.57 18.88
C GLU A 90 1.29 -5.70 17.35
N GLU A 91 0.44 -6.57 16.85
CA GLU A 91 0.22 -6.75 15.42
C GLU A 91 -0.30 -5.47 14.76
N ASN A 92 -1.26 -4.81 15.38
CA ASN A 92 -1.80 -3.54 14.89
C ASN A 92 -0.75 -2.42 14.91
N ALA A 93 0.08 -2.35 15.96
CA ALA A 93 1.16 -1.37 16.05
C ALA A 93 2.19 -1.56 14.93
N GLN A 94 2.54 -2.80 14.62
CA GLN A 94 3.44 -3.09 13.49
C GLN A 94 2.80 -2.74 12.16
N ALA A 95 1.50 -3.03 11.97
CA ALA A 95 0.76 -2.63 10.77
C ALA A 95 0.78 -1.12 10.55
N GLU A 96 0.66 -0.33 11.62
CA GLU A 96 0.75 1.14 11.54
C GLU A 96 2.13 1.62 11.07
N VAL A 97 3.20 1.00 11.55
CA VAL A 97 4.57 1.34 11.11
C VAL A 97 4.72 1.07 9.61
N ILE A 98 4.26 -0.08 9.15
CA ILE A 98 4.31 -0.45 7.73
C ILE A 98 3.47 0.53 6.89
N ALA A 99 2.31 0.91 7.38
CA ALA A 99 1.40 1.83 6.69
C ALA A 99 1.98 3.22 6.46
N ARG A 100 3.00 3.63 7.21
CA ARG A 100 3.70 4.92 7.01
C ARG A 100 4.34 5.02 5.63
N TYR A 101 4.69 3.90 5.00
CA TYR A 101 5.29 3.85 3.67
C TYR A 101 4.26 3.80 2.54
N MET A 102 3.01 3.55 2.87
CA MET A 102 1.94 3.50 1.89
C MET A 102 1.47 4.92 1.54
N PRO A 103 1.06 5.16 0.29
CA PRO A 103 0.40 6.41 -0.04
C PRO A 103 -0.83 6.60 0.84
N LYS A 104 -1.11 7.85 1.20
CA LYS A 104 -2.30 8.17 1.96
C LYS A 104 -3.54 7.69 1.20
N ALA A 105 -4.46 7.00 1.90
CA ALA A 105 -5.71 6.56 1.31
C ALA A 105 -6.48 7.73 0.72
N LEU A 106 -7.07 7.53 -0.46
CA LEU A 106 -7.90 8.54 -1.12
C LEU A 106 -9.18 8.78 -0.31
N THR A 107 -9.59 10.04 -0.23
CA THR A 107 -10.93 10.38 0.25
C THR A 107 -11.97 9.93 -0.76
N ASP A 108 -13.24 9.83 -0.36
CA ASP A 108 -14.33 9.47 -1.27
C ASP A 108 -14.43 10.43 -2.46
N GLN A 109 -14.22 11.71 -2.23
CA GLN A 109 -14.23 12.72 -3.29
C GLN A 109 -13.07 12.54 -4.26
N GLU A 110 -11.85 12.38 -3.74
CA GLU A 110 -10.65 12.12 -4.56
C GLU A 110 -10.80 10.85 -5.38
N LEU A 111 -11.31 9.79 -4.77
CA LEU A 111 -11.58 8.52 -5.46
C LEU A 111 -12.57 8.72 -6.62
N THR A 112 -13.65 9.43 -6.38
CA THR A 112 -14.65 9.73 -7.40
C THR A 112 -14.05 10.50 -8.57
N GLU A 113 -13.24 11.51 -8.30
CA GLU A 113 -12.56 12.31 -9.34
C GLU A 113 -11.61 11.49 -10.18
N VAL A 114 -10.79 10.65 -9.53
CA VAL A 114 -9.84 9.76 -10.22
C VAL A 114 -10.59 8.75 -11.09
N LEU A 115 -11.66 8.16 -10.57
CA LEU A 115 -12.44 7.17 -11.33
C LEU A 115 -13.18 7.80 -12.52
N ARG A 116 -13.68 9.01 -12.38
CA ARG A 116 -14.27 9.75 -13.52
C ARG A 116 -13.24 9.99 -14.61
N ASP A 117 -12.03 10.37 -14.23
CA ASP A 117 -10.93 10.56 -15.17
C ASP A 117 -10.59 9.25 -15.90
N ILE A 118 -10.50 8.14 -15.17
CA ILE A 118 -10.24 6.81 -15.76
C ILE A 118 -11.36 6.42 -16.74
N ILE A 119 -12.63 6.60 -16.36
CA ILE A 119 -13.78 6.32 -17.21
C ILE A 119 -13.69 7.12 -18.52
N ALA A 120 -13.36 8.40 -18.43
CA ALA A 120 -13.18 9.25 -19.60
C ALA A 120 -12.02 8.79 -20.49
N ARG A 121 -10.87 8.45 -19.89
CA ARG A 121 -9.68 8.01 -20.63
C ARG A 121 -9.89 6.70 -21.37
N VAL A 122 -10.60 5.73 -20.77
CA VAL A 122 -10.89 4.45 -21.43
C VAL A 122 -12.10 4.52 -22.35
N GLY A 123 -12.84 5.63 -22.34
CA GLY A 123 -14.01 5.82 -23.20
C GLY A 123 -15.22 4.98 -22.82
N ALA A 124 -15.35 4.60 -21.55
CA ALA A 124 -16.48 3.80 -21.08
C ALA A 124 -17.75 4.65 -21.04
N THR A 125 -18.84 4.14 -21.63
CA THR A 125 -20.13 4.84 -21.75
C THR A 125 -21.31 4.06 -21.16
N SER A 126 -21.07 2.85 -20.67
CA SER A 126 -22.14 2.02 -20.12
C SER A 126 -21.61 1.09 -19.00
N PRO A 127 -22.50 0.57 -18.14
CA PRO A 127 -22.13 -0.40 -17.11
C PRO A 127 -21.49 -1.69 -17.64
N LYS A 128 -21.73 -2.03 -18.90
CA LYS A 128 -21.15 -3.21 -19.55
C LYS A 128 -19.62 -3.11 -19.71
N GLU A 129 -19.08 -1.90 -19.63
CA GLU A 129 -17.65 -1.63 -19.80
C GLU A 129 -16.88 -1.57 -18.46
N MET A 130 -17.50 -2.03 -17.37
CA MET A 130 -16.89 -2.05 -16.04
C MET A 130 -15.53 -2.75 -16.01
N GLY A 131 -15.37 -3.86 -16.76
CA GLY A 131 -14.11 -4.58 -16.86
C GLY A 131 -12.95 -3.73 -17.37
N LYS A 132 -13.19 -2.88 -18.36
CA LYS A 132 -12.23 -1.92 -18.91
C LYS A 132 -11.75 -0.93 -17.85
N VAL A 133 -12.70 -0.35 -17.11
CA VAL A 133 -12.43 0.63 -16.06
C VAL A 133 -11.67 -0.03 -14.91
N MET A 134 -12.13 -1.20 -14.47
CA MET A 134 -11.47 -1.93 -13.36
C MET A 134 -10.06 -2.38 -13.71
N GLY A 135 -9.80 -2.75 -14.96
CA GLY A 135 -8.46 -3.12 -15.41
C GLY A 135 -7.43 -2.02 -15.23
N VAL A 136 -7.82 -0.77 -15.43
CA VAL A 136 -6.97 0.42 -15.22
C VAL A 136 -6.99 0.84 -13.75
N ALA A 137 -8.17 0.94 -13.15
CA ALA A 137 -8.35 1.42 -11.78
C ALA A 137 -7.61 0.56 -10.75
N SER A 138 -7.68 -0.76 -10.90
CA SER A 138 -7.00 -1.69 -9.99
C SER A 138 -5.49 -1.51 -9.98
N LYS A 139 -4.90 -1.15 -11.10
CA LYS A 139 -3.45 -0.88 -11.21
C LYS A 139 -3.08 0.49 -10.66
N GLU A 140 -3.80 1.53 -11.09
CA GLU A 140 -3.47 2.91 -10.70
C GLU A 140 -3.76 3.21 -9.22
N LEU A 141 -4.77 2.55 -8.65
CA LEU A 141 -5.22 2.78 -7.28
C LEU A 141 -4.75 1.71 -6.29
N ALA A 142 -3.87 0.81 -6.72
CA ALA A 142 -3.32 -0.23 -5.85
C ALA A 142 -2.71 0.39 -4.58
N GLY A 143 -3.16 -0.06 -3.41
CA GLY A 143 -2.69 0.44 -2.12
C GLY A 143 -3.27 1.79 -1.69
N ARG A 144 -4.07 2.47 -2.53
CA ARG A 144 -4.68 3.77 -2.21
C ARG A 144 -6.18 3.69 -1.92
N ALA A 145 -6.82 2.63 -2.33
CA ALA A 145 -8.23 2.37 -2.04
C ALA A 145 -8.48 0.87 -2.06
N ASP A 146 -9.47 0.43 -1.29
CA ASP A 146 -9.89 -0.97 -1.26
C ASP A 146 -10.56 -1.35 -2.58
N GLY A 147 -10.24 -2.54 -3.10
CA GLY A 147 -10.81 -3.04 -4.36
C GLY A 147 -12.33 -3.11 -4.38
N ARG A 148 -12.95 -3.42 -3.24
CA ARG A 148 -14.41 -3.45 -3.11
C ARG A 148 -15.01 -2.04 -3.19
N VAL A 149 -14.36 -1.07 -2.57
CA VAL A 149 -14.78 0.35 -2.62
C VAL A 149 -14.65 0.88 -4.04
N ILE A 150 -13.54 0.59 -4.70
CA ILE A 150 -13.32 0.97 -6.11
C ILE A 150 -14.44 0.39 -6.99
N SER A 151 -14.68 -0.91 -6.88
CA SER A 151 -15.70 -1.62 -7.67
C SER A 151 -17.10 -1.04 -7.47
N ALA A 152 -17.50 -0.81 -6.22
CA ALA A 152 -18.80 -0.20 -5.90
C ALA A 152 -18.94 1.20 -6.50
N ARG A 153 -17.90 2.02 -6.39
CA ARG A 153 -17.92 3.39 -6.94
C ARG A 153 -17.93 3.40 -8.46
N VAL A 154 -17.19 2.54 -9.12
CA VAL A 154 -17.22 2.40 -10.59
C VAL A 154 -18.61 2.02 -11.07
N ARG A 155 -19.26 1.08 -10.38
CA ARG A 155 -20.63 0.68 -10.72
C ARG A 155 -21.59 1.84 -10.60
N GLU A 156 -21.51 2.62 -9.53
CA GLU A 156 -22.34 3.81 -9.33
C GLU A 156 -22.13 4.85 -10.44
N LEU A 157 -20.86 5.14 -10.76
CA LEU A 157 -20.52 6.15 -11.76
C LEU A 157 -20.96 5.75 -13.17
N LEU A 158 -20.78 4.48 -13.54
CA LEU A 158 -21.23 3.98 -14.85
C LEU A 158 -22.75 3.93 -14.95
N ALA A 159 -23.44 3.64 -13.86
CA ALA A 159 -24.92 3.65 -13.85
C ALA A 159 -25.51 5.06 -14.00
N ALA A 160 -24.73 6.09 -13.70
CA ALA A 160 -25.15 7.49 -13.78
C ALA A 160 -24.90 8.14 -15.15
N ILE A 161 -24.28 7.42 -16.09
CA ILE A 161 -24.00 7.92 -17.45
C ILE A 161 -25.23 7.86 -18.38
#